data_92c06c0b7c5c21f8c6ae6c812dada3ff
#
_entry.id   92c06c0b7c5c21f8c6ae6c812dada3ff
#
_cell.length_a   1.000
_cell.length_b   1.000
_cell.length_c   1.000
_cell.angle_alpha   90.00
_cell.angle_beta   90.00
_cell.angle_gamma   90.00
#
_symmetry.space_group_name_H-M   'P 1'
#
loop_
_entity.id
_entity.type
_entity.pdbx_description
1 polymer ?
#
loop_
_entity_poly.entity_id
_entity_poly.type
_entity_poly.pdbx_seq_one_letter_code
_entity_poly.pdbx_strand_id
1 'polypeptide(L)'
;MANEVKLQEGHPVDENIRPIKVGGKSTALETAQSGNGARVNGDLEVTGDITGNIKDVELDLSTINSTDLTIDDSGDITLDADGGDIYLKDGGSVFGGFSTTGSKMALKLFESIGGTDYLQIHCGANGAANIITQDAAGADADLLIDVDGDIRLDSEAGVFEMRKSGVKFADMFAGMILGYRCIGEDATPVTYTLTTSMGTIHSDATVRFIAPPSGNVEVNFQAHYYGGNGATVTLGISDNATYSALSAPSAQYEKVSFDVSRFDDAILNQNWVVTGLTAGTEYNYWIGAKTSSTTLNPSIKYGGDSTGENVPLIIKITALPATTLGYAVYG
;
A
#
# COMPACT_ATOMS: atom_id res chain seq x y z
N MET A 1 -69.12 47.15 -11.21
CA MET A 1 -69.38 45.72 -11.32
C MET A 1 -68.16 45.03 -10.74
N ALA A 2 -68.32 44.31 -9.70
CA ALA A 2 -67.21 43.52 -9.13
C ALA A 2 -66.83 42.45 -10.16
N ASN A 3 -65.58 42.36 -10.48
CA ASN A 3 -65.03 41.24 -11.28
C ASN A 3 -65.09 40.00 -10.44
N GLU A 4 -66.20 39.28 -10.47
CA GLU A 4 -66.29 37.97 -9.80
C GLU A 4 -65.44 36.94 -10.57
N VAL A 5 -64.54 36.25 -9.85
CA VAL A 5 -63.92 35.04 -10.33
C VAL A 5 -64.90 33.89 -10.20
N LYS A 6 -65.36 33.35 -11.32
CA LYS A 6 -66.30 32.22 -11.35
C LYS A 6 -65.61 30.97 -11.93
N LEU A 7 -65.84 29.82 -11.34
CA LEU A 7 -65.53 28.54 -11.98
C LEU A 7 -66.35 28.33 -13.24
N GLN A 8 -65.93 27.43 -14.08
CA GLN A 8 -66.62 27.15 -15.35
C GLN A 8 -68.07 26.83 -15.08
N GLU A 9 -68.98 27.55 -15.85
CA GLU A 9 -70.42 27.36 -15.81
C GLU A 9 -71.10 27.63 -14.48
N GLY A 10 -70.46 28.38 -13.55
CA GLY A 10 -71.07 28.78 -12.27
C GLY A 10 -71.21 27.67 -11.29
N HIS A 11 -70.55 26.57 -11.52
CA HIS A 11 -70.47 25.45 -10.55
C HIS A 11 -69.78 25.86 -9.24
N PRO A 12 -70.25 25.37 -8.10
CA PRO A 12 -69.50 25.51 -6.87
C PRO A 12 -68.16 24.76 -6.97
N VAL A 13 -67.17 25.15 -6.19
CA VAL A 13 -65.90 24.40 -6.02
C VAL A 13 -66.23 23.03 -5.48
N ASP A 14 -65.94 22.00 -6.21
CA ASP A 14 -66.11 20.58 -5.82
C ASP A 14 -64.79 19.82 -5.98
N GLU A 15 -64.81 18.51 -5.87
CA GLU A 15 -63.63 17.65 -6.01
C GLU A 15 -63.04 17.53 -7.41
N ASN A 16 -63.70 18.11 -8.44
CA ASN A 16 -63.23 18.08 -9.82
C ASN A 16 -62.41 19.31 -10.15
N ILE A 17 -61.31 19.12 -10.85
CA ILE A 17 -60.49 20.22 -11.37
C ILE A 17 -61.25 20.90 -12.50
N ARG A 18 -61.47 22.20 -12.35
CA ARG A 18 -62.15 23.04 -13.37
C ARG A 18 -61.43 24.35 -13.59
N PRO A 19 -61.41 24.86 -14.82
CA PRO A 19 -60.82 26.15 -15.11
C PRO A 19 -61.53 27.30 -14.37
N ILE A 20 -60.73 28.22 -13.87
CA ILE A 20 -61.23 29.53 -13.42
C ILE A 20 -61.57 30.34 -14.69
N LYS A 21 -62.74 30.90 -14.73
CA LYS A 21 -63.16 31.81 -15.85
C LYS A 21 -63.10 33.27 -15.46
N VAL A 22 -62.52 34.11 -16.31
CA VAL A 22 -62.50 35.56 -16.16
C VAL A 22 -63.09 36.13 -17.41
N GLY A 23 -64.18 36.91 -17.24
CA GLY A 23 -64.88 37.47 -18.37
C GLY A 23 -65.49 36.43 -19.31
N GLY A 24 -65.86 35.25 -18.79
CA GLY A 24 -66.46 34.17 -19.58
C GLY A 24 -65.39 33.26 -20.28
N LYS A 25 -64.11 33.58 -20.22
CA LYS A 25 -63.02 32.80 -20.80
C LYS A 25 -62.34 31.97 -19.75
N SER A 26 -61.99 30.72 -20.08
CA SER A 26 -61.22 29.85 -19.21
C SER A 26 -59.78 30.37 -19.05
N THR A 27 -59.27 30.33 -17.83
CA THR A 27 -57.86 30.59 -17.54
C THR A 27 -57.06 29.28 -17.59
N ALA A 28 -55.73 29.40 -17.59
CA ALA A 28 -54.83 28.23 -17.47
C ALA A 28 -54.87 27.61 -16.07
N LEU A 29 -55.37 28.34 -15.04
CA LEU A 29 -55.46 27.82 -13.67
C LEU A 29 -56.81 27.11 -13.47
N GLU A 30 -56.74 25.89 -13.03
CA GLU A 30 -57.89 25.06 -12.66
C GLU A 30 -57.79 24.72 -11.16
N THR A 31 -58.91 24.67 -10.45
CA THR A 31 -58.96 24.38 -9.04
C THR A 31 -60.05 23.38 -8.69
N ALA A 32 -59.83 22.63 -7.58
CA ALA A 32 -60.81 21.77 -7.00
C ALA A 32 -60.91 22.03 -5.47
N GLN A 33 -62.03 21.62 -4.86
CA GLN A 33 -62.27 21.84 -3.43
C GLN A 33 -61.41 20.92 -2.54
N SER A 34 -61.19 19.70 -2.98
CA SER A 34 -60.41 18.70 -2.25
C SER A 34 -59.83 17.64 -3.24
N GLY A 35 -58.83 16.95 -2.80
CA GLY A 35 -58.24 15.81 -3.51
C GLY A 35 -57.29 16.19 -4.65
N ASN A 36 -57.78 16.87 -5.68
CA ASN A 36 -56.98 17.17 -6.88
C ASN A 36 -56.32 18.56 -6.87
N GLY A 37 -56.55 19.39 -5.84
CA GLY A 37 -55.85 20.66 -5.64
C GLY A 37 -56.04 21.68 -6.76
N ALA A 38 -54.95 22.17 -7.33
CA ALA A 38 -54.93 23.09 -8.45
C ALA A 38 -53.97 22.58 -9.53
N ARG A 39 -54.30 22.88 -10.80
CA ARG A 39 -53.48 22.58 -11.96
C ARG A 39 -53.30 23.81 -12.83
N VAL A 40 -52.10 24.06 -13.28
CA VAL A 40 -51.81 25.09 -14.30
C VAL A 40 -51.57 24.37 -15.65
N ASN A 41 -52.40 24.68 -16.65
CA ASN A 41 -52.21 24.19 -18.00
C ASN A 41 -51.42 25.26 -18.79
N GLY A 42 -50.09 25.17 -18.76
CA GLY A 42 -49.16 26.10 -19.32
C GLY A 42 -48.04 26.46 -18.36
N ASP A 43 -47.28 27.48 -18.64
CA ASP A 43 -46.16 27.91 -17.83
C ASP A 43 -46.65 28.58 -16.52
N LEU A 44 -46.02 28.22 -15.41
CA LEU A 44 -46.19 28.88 -14.11
C LEU A 44 -44.94 29.71 -13.82
N GLU A 45 -45.05 31.03 -13.88
CA GLU A 45 -44.02 31.95 -13.40
C GLU A 45 -44.32 32.31 -11.95
N VAL A 46 -43.40 31.96 -11.06
CA VAL A 46 -43.44 32.35 -9.64
C VAL A 46 -42.36 33.41 -9.43
N THR A 47 -42.78 34.64 -9.15
CA THR A 47 -41.88 35.79 -8.94
C THR A 47 -41.36 35.90 -7.50
N GLY A 48 -41.76 35.01 -6.62
CA GLY A 48 -41.36 34.91 -5.21
C GLY A 48 -40.98 33.48 -4.84
N ASP A 49 -40.67 33.30 -3.57
CA ASP A 49 -40.28 31.98 -3.07
C ASP A 49 -41.46 31.00 -3.04
N ILE A 50 -41.21 29.76 -3.43
CA ILE A 50 -42.11 28.65 -3.16
C ILE A 50 -41.77 28.10 -1.78
N THR A 51 -42.52 28.53 -0.75
CA THR A 51 -42.32 28.03 0.63
C THR A 51 -43.30 26.91 0.92
N GLY A 52 -42.83 25.78 1.35
CA GLY A 52 -43.62 24.60 1.72
C GLY A 52 -42.96 23.30 1.34
N ASN A 53 -43.52 22.20 1.81
CA ASN A 53 -43.05 20.87 1.44
C ASN A 53 -43.66 20.50 0.07
N ILE A 54 -42.81 20.40 -0.95
CA ILE A 54 -43.15 19.76 -2.21
C ILE A 54 -42.93 18.27 -1.98
N LYS A 55 -44.01 17.51 -1.73
CA LYS A 55 -43.95 16.08 -1.50
C LYS A 55 -44.30 15.32 -2.77
N ASP A 56 -43.65 14.21 -2.99
CA ASP A 56 -43.96 13.25 -4.07
C ASP A 56 -43.99 13.88 -5.46
N VAL A 57 -42.99 14.74 -5.74
CA VAL A 57 -42.89 15.42 -7.02
C VAL A 57 -41.83 14.73 -7.88
N GLU A 58 -42.28 14.23 -9.01
CA GLU A 58 -41.40 13.99 -10.15
C GLU A 58 -41.20 15.33 -10.88
N LEU A 59 -40.02 15.93 -10.72
CA LEU A 59 -39.64 17.16 -11.42
C LEU A 59 -38.89 16.77 -12.69
N ASP A 60 -39.58 16.77 -13.82
CA ASP A 60 -38.92 16.63 -15.12
C ASP A 60 -38.27 17.99 -15.47
N LEU A 61 -37.04 18.19 -15.00
CA LEU A 61 -36.28 19.42 -15.19
C LEU A 61 -35.13 19.16 -16.15
N SER A 62 -35.15 19.78 -17.30
CA SER A 62 -34.00 19.76 -18.20
C SER A 62 -32.82 20.61 -17.68
N THR A 63 -33.08 21.60 -16.84
CA THR A 63 -32.07 22.50 -16.30
C THR A 63 -32.52 23.11 -14.97
N ILE A 64 -31.70 23.09 -13.97
CA ILE A 64 -31.81 23.92 -12.77
C ILE A 64 -30.81 25.05 -12.94
N ASN A 65 -31.29 26.26 -13.16
CA ASN A 65 -30.44 27.45 -13.27
C ASN A 65 -30.59 28.29 -11.99
N SER A 66 -29.55 28.28 -11.18
CA SER A 66 -29.50 28.96 -9.89
C SER A 66 -28.12 29.58 -9.67
N THR A 67 -28.04 30.67 -8.90
CA THR A 67 -26.76 31.22 -8.46
C THR A 67 -26.07 30.26 -7.49
N ASP A 68 -26.85 29.66 -6.60
CA ASP A 68 -26.41 28.66 -5.62
C ASP A 68 -27.44 27.54 -5.52
N LEU A 69 -27.06 26.31 -5.74
CA LEU A 69 -27.89 25.13 -5.51
C LEU A 69 -27.34 24.34 -4.31
N THR A 70 -28.17 24.28 -3.27
CA THR A 70 -27.89 23.41 -2.14
C THR A 70 -28.87 22.24 -2.16
N ILE A 71 -28.35 21.01 -2.11
CA ILE A 71 -29.12 19.79 -1.91
C ILE A 71 -28.78 19.31 -0.50
N ASP A 72 -29.72 19.49 0.42
CA ASP A 72 -29.61 19.09 1.83
C ASP A 72 -30.70 18.05 2.11
N ASP A 73 -30.29 16.79 2.20
CA ASP A 73 -31.18 15.66 2.46
C ASP A 73 -30.69 14.92 3.70
N SER A 74 -31.64 14.49 4.55
CA SER A 74 -31.34 13.66 5.73
C SER A 74 -31.14 12.18 5.40
N GLY A 75 -31.40 11.77 4.17
CA GLY A 75 -31.23 10.43 3.62
C GLY A 75 -30.11 10.38 2.56
N ASP A 76 -30.26 9.47 1.62
CA ASP A 76 -29.32 9.28 0.54
C ASP A 76 -29.65 10.18 -0.66
N ILE A 77 -28.62 10.74 -1.31
CA ILE A 77 -28.72 11.39 -2.59
C ILE A 77 -28.29 10.43 -3.68
N THR A 78 -29.23 10.00 -4.52
CA THR A 78 -28.95 9.16 -5.68
C THR A 78 -28.85 10.01 -6.94
N LEU A 79 -27.71 9.90 -7.64
CA LEU A 79 -27.53 10.51 -8.95
C LEU A 79 -27.50 9.37 -9.98
N ASP A 80 -28.59 9.22 -10.72
CA ASP A 80 -28.74 8.21 -11.77
C ASP A 80 -28.66 8.88 -13.14
N ALA A 81 -27.61 8.58 -13.88
CA ALA A 81 -27.37 9.12 -15.21
C ALA A 81 -27.35 7.96 -16.22
N ASP A 82 -28.40 7.83 -17.01
CA ASP A 82 -28.55 6.78 -18.06
C ASP A 82 -27.37 6.76 -19.04
N GLY A 83 -26.67 7.88 -19.25
CA GLY A 83 -25.44 7.97 -20.03
C GLY A 83 -24.19 7.45 -19.28
N GLY A 84 -24.32 7.15 -17.97
CA GLY A 84 -23.23 6.65 -17.12
C GLY A 84 -22.20 7.67 -16.67
N ASP A 85 -22.35 8.95 -17.05
CA ASP A 85 -21.38 10.00 -16.74
C ASP A 85 -22.00 11.12 -15.90
N ILE A 86 -21.28 11.53 -14.85
CA ILE A 86 -21.59 12.71 -14.03
C ILE A 86 -20.40 13.66 -14.11
N TYR A 87 -20.56 14.79 -14.78
CA TYR A 87 -19.48 15.74 -15.01
C TYR A 87 -19.51 16.92 -14.05
N LEU A 88 -18.34 17.29 -13.55
CA LEU A 88 -18.08 18.56 -12.90
C LEU A 88 -17.56 19.54 -13.96
N LYS A 89 -18.27 20.67 -14.15
CA LYS A 89 -17.95 21.63 -15.19
C LYS A 89 -17.83 23.04 -14.62
N ASP A 90 -16.94 23.83 -15.22
CA ASP A 90 -16.88 25.27 -15.06
C ASP A 90 -16.84 25.92 -16.43
N GLY A 91 -17.71 26.95 -16.64
CA GLY A 91 -17.86 27.63 -17.94
C GLY A 91 -18.18 26.69 -19.12
N GLY A 92 -18.80 25.53 -18.84
CA GLY A 92 -19.13 24.51 -19.85
C GLY A 92 -18.06 23.48 -20.11
N SER A 93 -16.83 23.68 -19.61
CA SER A 93 -15.71 22.75 -19.77
C SER A 93 -15.60 21.82 -18.58
N VAL A 94 -15.26 20.56 -18.83
CA VAL A 94 -15.11 19.51 -17.79
C VAL A 94 -13.77 19.68 -17.09
N PHE A 95 -13.76 19.67 -15.75
CA PHE A 95 -12.55 19.60 -14.94
C PHE A 95 -12.48 18.33 -14.10
N GLY A 96 -13.56 17.54 -14.03
CA GLY A 96 -13.59 16.26 -13.36
C GLY A 96 -14.93 15.57 -13.46
N GLY A 97 -15.06 14.39 -12.89
CA GLY A 97 -16.31 13.66 -12.85
C GLY A 97 -16.17 12.17 -12.61
N PHE A 98 -17.33 11.54 -12.51
CA PHE A 98 -17.46 10.09 -12.61
C PHE A 98 -17.84 9.76 -14.04
N SER A 99 -17.06 8.91 -14.70
CA SER A 99 -17.31 8.55 -16.09
C SER A 99 -17.05 7.08 -16.33
N THR A 100 -17.66 6.57 -17.39
CA THR A 100 -17.41 5.21 -17.84
C THR A 100 -16.28 5.18 -18.86
N THR A 101 -15.29 4.35 -18.64
CA THR A 101 -14.22 4.07 -19.61
C THR A 101 -14.28 2.59 -19.97
N GLY A 102 -14.90 2.31 -21.13
CA GLY A 102 -15.27 0.96 -21.49
C GLY A 102 -16.27 0.38 -20.50
N SER A 103 -16.28 -0.63 -19.86
CA SER A 103 -17.23 -1.12 -18.84
C SER A 103 -16.80 -0.81 -17.39
N LYS A 104 -16.02 0.26 -17.18
CA LYS A 104 -15.44 0.58 -15.88
C LYS A 104 -15.82 1.99 -15.44
N MET A 105 -16.25 2.11 -14.18
CA MET A 105 -16.44 3.41 -13.54
C MET A 105 -15.08 3.98 -13.14
N ALA A 106 -14.84 5.24 -13.46
CA ALA A 106 -13.64 5.98 -13.10
C ALA A 106 -14.00 7.33 -12.47
N LEU A 107 -13.31 7.68 -11.38
CA LEU A 107 -13.18 9.07 -10.96
C LEU A 107 -12.02 9.69 -11.74
N LYS A 108 -12.27 10.80 -12.44
CA LYS A 108 -11.26 11.51 -13.22
C LYS A 108 -11.19 12.97 -12.80
N LEU A 109 -9.97 13.45 -12.56
CA LEU A 109 -9.67 14.85 -12.23
C LEU A 109 -8.66 15.36 -13.25
N PHE A 110 -8.98 16.45 -13.93
CA PHE A 110 -8.09 17.07 -14.91
C PHE A 110 -7.25 18.17 -14.27
N GLU A 111 -6.02 18.32 -14.71
CA GLU A 111 -5.10 19.37 -14.28
C GLU A 111 -5.69 20.77 -14.50
N SER A 112 -6.37 20.96 -15.63
CA SER A 112 -6.96 22.23 -16.01
C SER A 112 -8.30 22.01 -16.72
N ILE A 113 -9.11 23.07 -16.79
CA ILE A 113 -10.39 23.05 -17.49
C ILE A 113 -10.17 22.73 -18.98
N GLY A 114 -10.74 21.61 -19.42
CA GLY A 114 -10.57 21.11 -20.79
C GLY A 114 -9.20 20.53 -21.09
N GLY A 115 -8.39 20.28 -20.05
CA GLY A 115 -7.07 19.66 -20.16
C GLY A 115 -7.13 18.20 -20.57
N THR A 116 -5.98 17.69 -20.97
CA THR A 116 -5.78 16.28 -21.35
C THR A 116 -5.01 15.48 -20.31
N ASP A 117 -4.41 16.20 -19.34
CA ASP A 117 -3.64 15.62 -18.25
C ASP A 117 -4.55 15.38 -17.05
N TYR A 118 -4.40 14.23 -16.43
CA TYR A 118 -5.35 13.82 -15.39
C TYR A 118 -4.79 12.83 -14.37
N LEU A 119 -5.42 12.84 -13.21
CA LEU A 119 -5.44 11.73 -12.26
C LEU A 119 -6.71 10.92 -12.50
N GLN A 120 -6.60 9.60 -12.56
CA GLN A 120 -7.73 8.68 -12.65
C GLN A 120 -7.63 7.57 -11.61
N ILE A 121 -8.76 7.29 -10.95
CA ILE A 121 -8.93 6.13 -10.07
C ILE A 121 -10.05 5.28 -10.63
N HIS A 122 -9.81 4.01 -10.93
CA HIS A 122 -10.85 3.12 -11.44
C HIS A 122 -10.69 1.68 -10.95
N CYS A 123 -11.81 0.96 -10.92
CA CYS A 123 -11.85 -0.48 -10.70
C CYS A 123 -11.86 -1.23 -12.03
N GLY A 124 -10.98 -2.21 -12.15
CA GLY A 124 -10.92 -3.12 -13.28
C GLY A 124 -11.69 -4.42 -13.05
N ALA A 125 -11.53 -5.36 -13.97
CA ALA A 125 -12.06 -6.72 -13.81
C ALA A 125 -11.50 -7.38 -12.54
N ASN A 126 -12.32 -8.20 -11.89
CA ASN A 126 -11.97 -8.93 -10.66
C ASN A 126 -11.57 -8.02 -9.47
N GLY A 127 -12.09 -6.79 -9.43
CA GLY A 127 -11.81 -5.86 -8.33
C GLY A 127 -10.43 -5.21 -8.35
N ALA A 128 -9.66 -5.35 -9.42
CA ALA A 128 -8.37 -4.67 -9.54
C ALA A 128 -8.56 -3.15 -9.53
N ALA A 129 -7.96 -2.45 -8.57
CA ALA A 129 -7.96 -1.01 -8.49
C ALA A 129 -6.70 -0.43 -9.16
N ASN A 130 -6.86 0.69 -9.86
CA ASN A 130 -5.75 1.40 -10.48
C ASN A 130 -5.81 2.89 -10.13
N ILE A 131 -4.66 3.46 -9.82
CA ILE A 131 -4.42 4.89 -9.71
C ILE A 131 -3.48 5.24 -10.85
N ILE A 132 -3.90 6.13 -11.76
CA ILE A 132 -3.16 6.45 -12.97
C ILE A 132 -3.01 7.96 -13.04
N THR A 133 -1.80 8.42 -13.25
CA THR A 133 -1.47 9.79 -13.66
C THR A 133 -1.15 9.77 -15.15
N GLN A 134 -1.63 10.77 -15.87
CA GLN A 134 -1.42 10.91 -17.31
C GLN A 134 -1.00 12.33 -17.65
N ASP A 135 0.12 12.46 -18.32
CA ASP A 135 0.54 13.63 -19.08
C ASP A 135 0.44 13.31 -20.57
N ALA A 136 -0.41 14.01 -21.29
CA ALA A 136 -0.67 13.76 -22.71
C ALA A 136 0.43 14.36 -23.62
N ALA A 137 1.15 15.37 -23.11
CA ALA A 137 2.17 16.10 -23.89
C ALA A 137 3.60 15.66 -23.58
N GLY A 138 3.82 14.97 -22.43
CA GLY A 138 5.14 14.63 -21.93
C GLY A 138 5.21 13.33 -21.15
N ALA A 139 6.04 13.29 -20.12
CA ALA A 139 6.26 12.14 -19.25
C ALA A 139 6.45 12.54 -17.78
N ASP A 140 5.94 13.72 -17.39
CA ASP A 140 6.19 14.32 -16.07
C ASP A 140 5.02 14.08 -15.07
N ALA A 141 4.14 13.12 -15.37
CA ALA A 141 3.00 12.76 -14.52
C ALA A 141 3.42 11.89 -13.34
N ASP A 142 3.99 12.49 -12.32
CA ASP A 142 4.40 11.82 -11.10
C ASP A 142 3.21 11.56 -10.14
N LEU A 143 3.33 10.56 -9.31
CA LEU A 143 2.46 10.33 -8.15
C LEU A 143 3.28 10.51 -6.86
N LEU A 144 3.04 11.61 -6.16
CA LEU A 144 3.58 11.84 -4.83
C LEU A 144 2.58 11.38 -3.77
N ILE A 145 3.02 10.55 -2.83
CA ILE A 145 2.26 10.18 -1.65
C ILE A 145 3.00 10.77 -0.45
N ASP A 146 2.50 11.89 0.04
CA ASP A 146 3.04 12.62 1.19
C ASP A 146 2.02 12.59 2.32
N VAL A 147 2.42 12.06 3.47
CA VAL A 147 1.54 11.85 4.62
C VAL A 147 2.23 12.27 5.93
N ASP A 148 1.48 12.88 6.84
CA ASP A 148 1.98 13.26 8.16
C ASP A 148 2.22 12.06 9.10
N GLY A 149 1.65 10.90 8.77
CA GLY A 149 1.76 9.67 9.54
C GLY A 149 2.45 8.55 8.76
N ASP A 150 2.14 7.32 9.11
CA ASP A 150 2.71 6.14 8.47
C ASP A 150 2.05 5.80 7.14
N ILE A 151 2.84 5.35 6.17
CA ILE A 151 2.35 4.63 5.00
C ILE A 151 2.43 3.13 5.29
N ARG A 152 1.28 2.45 5.32
CA ARG A 152 1.20 1.00 5.50
C ARG A 152 0.74 0.36 4.21
N LEU A 153 1.60 -0.47 3.63
CA LEU A 153 1.30 -1.28 2.46
C LEU A 153 1.17 -2.73 2.92
N ASP A 154 -0.03 -3.29 2.78
CA ASP A 154 -0.32 -4.67 3.16
C ASP A 154 -0.77 -5.45 1.92
N SER A 155 -0.23 -6.62 1.73
CA SER A 155 -0.55 -7.53 0.63
C SER A 155 -0.58 -8.96 1.17
N GLU A 156 -1.70 -9.65 1.02
CA GLU A 156 -1.84 -11.04 1.49
C GLU A 156 -0.77 -11.96 0.87
N ALA A 157 -0.41 -11.72 -0.39
CA ALA A 157 0.69 -12.43 -1.05
C ALA A 157 2.09 -11.96 -0.62
N GLY A 158 2.18 -10.83 0.11
CA GLY A 158 3.44 -10.22 0.53
C GLY A 158 4.33 -9.72 -0.60
N VAL A 159 3.78 -9.58 -1.81
CA VAL A 159 4.56 -9.20 -2.99
C VAL A 159 4.32 -7.74 -3.34
N PHE A 160 5.39 -6.96 -3.37
CA PHE A 160 5.45 -5.60 -3.89
C PHE A 160 6.43 -5.57 -5.06
N GLU A 161 5.94 -5.33 -6.26
CA GLU A 161 6.74 -5.40 -7.48
C GLU A 161 7.16 -4.01 -7.96
N MET A 162 8.44 -3.88 -8.33
CA MET A 162 8.93 -2.73 -9.06
C MET A 162 8.96 -3.06 -10.55
N ARG A 163 8.31 -2.20 -11.36
CA ARG A 163 8.17 -2.40 -12.80
C ARG A 163 8.59 -1.16 -13.59
N LYS A 164 9.12 -1.39 -14.78
CA LYS A 164 9.33 -0.36 -15.82
C LYS A 164 8.61 -0.80 -17.07
N SER A 165 7.69 0.03 -17.57
CA SER A 165 6.89 -0.27 -18.77
C SER A 165 6.22 -1.65 -18.73
N GLY A 166 5.68 -2.02 -17.56
CA GLY A 166 5.02 -3.32 -17.33
C GLY A 166 5.96 -4.50 -17.07
N VAL A 167 7.26 -4.35 -17.27
CA VAL A 167 8.25 -5.42 -17.04
C VAL A 167 8.74 -5.34 -15.58
N LYS A 168 8.57 -6.42 -14.83
CA LYS A 168 9.11 -6.55 -13.48
C LYS A 168 10.63 -6.61 -13.51
N PHE A 169 11.30 -5.80 -12.70
CA PHE A 169 12.75 -5.82 -12.54
C PHE A 169 13.23 -6.08 -11.11
N ALA A 170 12.38 -5.88 -10.10
CA ALA A 170 12.72 -6.18 -8.71
C ALA A 170 11.46 -6.43 -7.85
N ASP A 171 11.67 -7.10 -6.70
CA ASP A 171 10.75 -7.14 -5.57
C ASP A 171 11.21 -6.11 -4.54
N MET A 172 10.31 -5.33 -3.96
CA MET A 172 10.67 -4.26 -3.03
C MET A 172 11.35 -4.76 -1.75
N PHE A 173 11.07 -6.00 -1.31
CA PHE A 173 11.70 -6.58 -0.11
C PHE A 173 13.14 -7.07 -0.36
N ALA A 174 13.54 -7.32 -1.61
CA ALA A 174 14.88 -7.80 -1.93
C ALA A 174 15.92 -6.74 -1.54
N GLY A 175 16.91 -7.15 -0.76
CA GLY A 175 17.93 -6.25 -0.22
C GLY A 175 17.56 -5.60 1.13
N MET A 176 16.33 -5.76 1.62
CA MET A 176 15.96 -5.27 2.96
C MET A 176 16.71 -6.01 4.06
N ILE A 177 17.17 -5.28 5.05
CA ILE A 177 17.73 -5.86 6.27
C ILE A 177 16.57 -6.30 7.15
N LEU A 178 16.46 -7.62 7.37
CA LEU A 178 15.41 -8.24 8.18
C LEU A 178 15.80 -8.40 9.64
N GLY A 179 17.09 -8.55 9.90
CA GLY A 179 17.65 -8.67 11.23
C GLY A 179 19.09 -8.18 11.26
N TYR A 180 19.45 -7.56 12.36
CA TYR A 180 20.79 -7.02 12.55
C TYR A 180 21.21 -7.17 14.00
N ARG A 181 22.38 -7.72 14.25
CA ARG A 181 22.99 -7.83 15.56
C ARG A 181 24.41 -7.29 15.50
N CYS A 182 24.72 -6.36 16.37
CA CYS A 182 26.06 -5.85 16.59
C CYS A 182 26.41 -6.11 18.06
N ILE A 183 27.56 -6.69 18.32
CA ILE A 183 28.04 -6.98 19.67
C ILE A 183 29.43 -6.40 19.83
N GLY A 184 29.66 -5.73 20.95
CA GLY A 184 30.96 -5.23 21.29
C GLY A 184 31.25 -3.81 20.82
N GLU A 185 30.21 -3.01 20.62
CA GLU A 185 30.37 -1.62 20.21
C GLU A 185 31.02 -0.77 21.33
N ASP A 186 30.63 -1.01 22.60
CA ASP A 186 31.14 -0.28 23.79
C ASP A 186 31.67 -1.21 24.88
N ALA A 187 31.89 -2.48 24.58
CA ALA A 187 32.18 -3.44 25.60
C ALA A 187 33.70 -3.60 25.85
N THR A 188 34.05 -4.03 27.04
CA THR A 188 35.33 -4.66 27.30
C THR A 188 35.57 -5.73 26.25
N PRO A 189 36.80 -5.85 25.71
CA PRO A 189 37.13 -6.89 24.73
C PRO A 189 36.72 -8.28 25.21
N VAL A 190 35.92 -8.95 24.37
CA VAL A 190 35.52 -10.33 24.66
C VAL A 190 36.34 -11.29 23.79
N THR A 191 36.86 -12.33 24.39
CA THR A 191 37.60 -13.36 23.70
C THR A 191 36.87 -14.69 23.88
N TYR A 192 36.44 -15.28 22.79
CA TYR A 192 35.91 -16.63 22.74
C TYR A 192 36.99 -17.56 22.17
N THR A 193 37.60 -18.37 23.06
CA THR A 193 38.60 -19.36 22.66
C THR A 193 37.92 -20.52 21.94
N LEU A 194 38.37 -20.80 20.72
CA LEU A 194 37.84 -21.87 19.89
C LEU A 194 38.25 -23.26 20.43
N THR A 195 37.32 -24.19 20.32
CA THR A 195 37.54 -25.60 20.61
C THR A 195 37.53 -26.43 19.33
N THR A 196 37.93 -27.69 19.40
CA THR A 196 37.83 -28.61 18.25
C THR A 196 36.39 -29.08 17.96
N SER A 197 35.48 -28.80 18.87
CA SER A 197 34.04 -29.06 18.68
C SER A 197 33.32 -27.79 18.30
N MET A 198 32.34 -27.90 17.39
CA MET A 198 31.47 -26.78 17.03
C MET A 198 30.66 -26.33 18.25
N GLY A 199 30.67 -25.05 18.50
CA GLY A 199 29.90 -24.43 19.57
C GLY A 199 29.53 -23.00 19.27
N THR A 200 28.50 -22.49 19.91
CA THR A 200 28.08 -21.09 19.79
C THR A 200 29.20 -20.20 20.40
N ILE A 201 29.62 -19.19 19.63
CA ILE A 201 30.71 -18.28 20.02
C ILE A 201 30.34 -17.35 21.17
N HIS A 202 29.07 -17.06 21.35
CA HIS A 202 28.51 -16.28 22.45
C HIS A 202 26.99 -16.47 22.53
N SER A 203 26.39 -16.36 23.72
CA SER A 203 24.96 -16.46 23.91
C SER A 203 24.19 -15.40 23.07
N ASP A 204 24.79 -14.22 22.87
CA ASP A 204 24.25 -13.13 22.11
C ASP A 204 24.64 -13.14 20.63
N ALA A 205 25.48 -14.09 20.18
CA ALA A 205 25.81 -14.26 18.77
C ALA A 205 24.65 -14.93 18.01
N THR A 206 23.51 -14.26 18.06
CA THR A 206 22.25 -14.72 17.50
C THR A 206 21.49 -13.54 16.87
N VAL A 207 20.70 -13.83 15.84
CA VAL A 207 19.87 -12.84 15.15
C VAL A 207 18.49 -13.41 14.88
N ARG A 208 17.46 -12.63 15.22
CA ARG A 208 16.06 -12.94 14.92
C ARG A 208 15.58 -12.17 13.71
N PHE A 209 14.74 -12.80 12.93
CA PHE A 209 14.12 -12.17 11.77
C PHE A 209 12.82 -12.90 11.40
N ILE A 210 11.96 -12.22 10.66
CA ILE A 210 10.78 -12.82 10.02
C ILE A 210 11.16 -13.14 8.58
N ALA A 211 10.90 -14.37 8.14
CA ALA A 211 11.21 -14.79 6.79
C ALA A 211 10.45 -13.97 5.75
N PRO A 212 11.13 -13.48 4.68
CA PRO A 212 10.51 -12.69 3.65
C PRO A 212 9.57 -13.55 2.78
N PRO A 213 8.70 -12.95 1.96
CA PRO A 213 7.81 -13.66 1.06
C PRO A 213 8.51 -14.65 0.12
N SER A 214 9.76 -14.40 -0.22
CA SER A 214 10.57 -15.32 -1.03
C SER A 214 10.98 -16.61 -0.31
N GLY A 215 10.96 -16.60 1.03
CA GLY A 215 11.57 -17.66 1.84
C GLY A 215 13.10 -17.74 1.74
N ASN A 216 13.75 -16.74 1.14
CA ASN A 216 15.20 -16.74 0.89
C ASN A 216 15.88 -15.58 1.59
N VAL A 217 16.99 -15.85 2.27
CA VAL A 217 17.78 -14.84 2.95
C VAL A 217 19.28 -15.07 2.79
N GLU A 218 20.04 -13.99 2.85
CA GLU A 218 21.48 -14.03 3.05
C GLU A 218 21.80 -13.74 4.52
N VAL A 219 22.60 -14.59 5.13
CA VAL A 219 23.13 -14.41 6.48
C VAL A 219 24.59 -13.98 6.33
N ASN A 220 24.91 -12.76 6.72
CA ASN A 220 26.28 -12.25 6.76
C ASN A 220 26.80 -12.25 8.19
N PHE A 221 28.01 -12.74 8.37
CA PHE A 221 28.73 -12.72 9.64
C PHE A 221 30.09 -12.06 9.47
N GLN A 222 30.43 -11.17 10.40
CA GLN A 222 31.76 -10.56 10.50
C GLN A 222 32.25 -10.58 11.93
N ALA A 223 33.52 -10.95 12.13
CA ALA A 223 34.20 -10.87 13.41
C ALA A 223 35.72 -10.84 13.25
N HIS A 224 36.44 -10.45 14.30
CA HIS A 224 37.88 -10.50 14.37
C HIS A 224 38.33 -11.88 14.85
N TYR A 225 39.25 -12.51 14.13
CA TYR A 225 39.96 -13.73 14.51
C TYR A 225 41.35 -13.38 15.02
N TYR A 226 41.77 -14.04 16.06
CA TYR A 226 43.10 -13.88 16.65
C TYR A 226 43.76 -15.23 17.00
N GLY A 227 45.03 -15.35 16.71
CA GLY A 227 45.86 -16.49 17.09
C GLY A 227 45.70 -17.73 16.22
N GLY A 228 46.40 -18.78 16.53
CA GLY A 228 46.24 -20.09 15.91
C GLY A 228 46.95 -20.29 14.57
N ASN A 229 48.23 -19.90 14.48
CA ASN A 229 49.05 -20.25 13.32
C ASN A 229 49.03 -21.78 13.06
N GLY A 230 48.63 -22.17 11.84
CA GLY A 230 48.53 -23.58 11.45
C GLY A 230 47.16 -24.23 11.74
N ALA A 231 46.16 -23.50 12.13
CA ALA A 231 44.80 -24.00 12.37
C ALA A 231 43.84 -23.63 11.24
N THR A 232 42.80 -24.42 11.07
CA THR A 232 41.66 -24.10 10.22
C THR A 232 40.49 -23.72 11.11
N VAL A 233 39.84 -22.60 10.82
CA VAL A 233 38.58 -22.19 11.49
C VAL A 233 37.40 -22.57 10.62
N THR A 234 36.43 -23.24 11.21
CA THR A 234 35.17 -23.57 10.60
C THR A 234 34.08 -22.71 11.26
N LEU A 235 33.34 -21.96 10.46
CA LEU A 235 32.16 -21.21 10.89
C LEU A 235 30.88 -21.93 10.45
N GLY A 236 29.80 -21.71 11.15
CA GLY A 236 28.49 -22.23 10.79
C GLY A 236 27.37 -21.45 11.40
N ILE A 237 26.16 -21.68 10.91
CA ILE A 237 24.92 -21.17 11.48
C ILE A 237 24.04 -22.32 11.94
N SER A 238 23.25 -22.12 12.98
CA SER A 238 22.29 -23.09 13.51
C SER A 238 21.05 -22.40 14.01
N ASP A 239 19.93 -23.07 13.92
CA ASP A 239 18.67 -22.70 14.59
C ASP A 239 18.62 -23.15 16.06
N ASN A 240 19.69 -23.74 16.56
CA ASN A 240 19.82 -24.26 17.91
C ASN A 240 20.90 -23.53 18.71
N ALA A 241 20.52 -22.98 19.87
CA ALA A 241 21.40 -22.23 20.76
C ALA A 241 22.62 -23.02 21.26
N THR A 242 22.55 -24.33 21.37
CA THR A 242 23.66 -25.20 21.76
C THR A 242 24.51 -25.68 20.59
N TYR A 243 24.13 -25.37 19.39
CA TYR A 243 24.76 -25.81 18.16
C TYR A 243 24.86 -27.32 18.02
N SER A 244 23.92 -28.07 18.60
CA SER A 244 24.01 -29.54 18.67
C SER A 244 23.49 -30.24 17.41
N ALA A 245 22.68 -29.60 16.61
CA ALA A 245 22.20 -30.10 15.32
C ALA A 245 21.57 -28.95 14.52
N LEU A 246 21.72 -28.98 13.20
CA LEU A 246 20.93 -28.16 12.29
C LEU A 246 19.63 -28.89 11.98
N SER A 247 18.53 -28.34 12.40
CA SER A 247 17.18 -28.78 11.97
C SER A 247 16.67 -28.03 10.75
N ALA A 248 17.42 -27.06 10.26
CA ALA A 248 17.04 -26.19 9.18
C ALA A 248 17.12 -26.84 7.79
N PRO A 249 16.41 -26.29 6.78
CA PRO A 249 16.08 -26.97 5.54
C PRO A 249 17.24 -27.30 4.59
N SER A 250 18.49 -27.02 4.90
CA SER A 250 19.61 -27.53 4.10
C SER A 250 20.90 -27.76 4.89
N ALA A 251 21.59 -28.83 4.52
CA ALA A 251 22.86 -29.25 5.11
C ALA A 251 24.07 -28.32 4.77
N GLN A 252 23.86 -27.18 4.20
CA GLN A 252 24.91 -26.25 3.75
C GLN A 252 25.53 -25.41 4.87
N TYR A 253 24.97 -25.46 6.08
CA TYR A 253 25.26 -24.49 7.12
C TYR A 253 26.50 -24.76 7.94
N GLU A 254 27.13 -25.91 7.81
CA GLU A 254 28.23 -26.33 8.69
C GLU A 254 29.64 -26.32 8.06
N LYS A 255 29.85 -25.83 6.84
CA LYS A 255 31.05 -26.27 6.10
C LYS A 255 31.94 -25.15 5.57
N VAL A 256 31.91 -24.00 6.17
CA VAL A 256 32.90 -23.01 5.75
C VAL A 256 34.11 -23.05 6.62
N SER A 257 35.24 -23.40 6.03
CA SER A 257 36.53 -23.48 6.70
C SER A 257 37.46 -22.43 6.11
N PHE A 258 38.06 -21.65 6.98
CA PHE A 258 39.15 -20.73 6.62
C PHE A 258 40.48 -21.32 7.06
N ASP A 259 41.46 -21.29 6.18
CA ASP A 259 42.82 -21.58 6.52
C ASP A 259 43.49 -20.32 7.09
N VAL A 260 43.69 -20.33 8.41
CA VAL A 260 44.33 -19.23 9.14
C VAL A 260 45.81 -19.56 9.44
N SER A 261 46.36 -20.50 8.71
CA SER A 261 47.73 -20.98 8.95
C SER A 261 48.82 -19.91 8.77
N ARG A 262 48.47 -18.75 8.24
CA ARG A 262 49.39 -17.64 7.95
C ARG A 262 49.06 -16.33 8.65
N PHE A 263 47.99 -16.27 9.45
CA PHE A 263 47.53 -15.01 10.05
C PHE A 263 47.36 -15.16 11.55
N ASP A 264 48.04 -14.30 12.30
CA ASP A 264 47.83 -14.16 13.73
C ASP A 264 46.60 -13.29 14.02
N ASP A 265 46.17 -12.52 13.05
CA ASP A 265 45.04 -11.59 13.10
C ASP A 265 44.32 -11.54 11.74
N ALA A 266 43.00 -11.66 11.72
CA ALA A 266 42.20 -11.58 10.51
C ALA A 266 40.77 -11.16 10.80
N ILE A 267 40.15 -10.46 9.84
CA ILE A 267 38.70 -10.25 9.86
C ILE A 267 38.08 -11.44 9.11
N LEU A 268 37.27 -12.20 9.82
CA LEU A 268 36.43 -13.23 9.23
C LEU A 268 35.15 -12.56 8.69
N ASN A 269 34.86 -12.85 7.44
CA ASN A 269 33.62 -12.42 6.81
C ASN A 269 33.04 -13.60 6.04
N GLN A 270 31.83 -14.03 6.39
CA GLN A 270 31.18 -15.18 5.82
C GLN A 270 29.73 -14.92 5.50
N ASN A 271 29.33 -15.37 4.32
CA ASN A 271 27.93 -15.32 3.88
C ASN A 271 27.38 -16.73 3.71
N TRP A 272 26.14 -16.92 4.13
CA TRP A 272 25.34 -18.12 3.84
C TRP A 272 24.07 -17.67 3.12
N VAL A 273 23.65 -18.45 2.13
CA VAL A 273 22.34 -18.32 1.51
C VAL A 273 21.42 -19.39 2.07
N VAL A 274 20.35 -18.97 2.72
CA VAL A 274 19.33 -19.86 3.30
C VAL A 274 18.08 -19.73 2.46
N THR A 275 17.55 -20.88 2.02
CA THR A 275 16.35 -20.94 1.16
C THR A 275 15.30 -21.88 1.75
N GLY A 276 14.05 -21.77 1.29
CA GLY A 276 12.97 -22.64 1.70
C GLY A 276 12.38 -22.34 3.08
N LEU A 277 12.61 -21.15 3.60
CA LEU A 277 11.96 -20.68 4.83
C LEU A 277 10.49 -20.45 4.61
N THR A 278 9.67 -20.69 5.62
CA THR A 278 8.24 -20.38 5.57
C THR A 278 8.04 -18.86 5.74
N ALA A 279 7.50 -18.21 4.71
CA ALA A 279 7.23 -16.77 4.74
C ALA A 279 6.39 -16.36 5.97
N GLY A 280 6.73 -15.22 6.56
CA GLY A 280 6.06 -14.69 7.75
C GLY A 280 6.38 -15.40 9.06
N THR A 281 7.19 -16.47 9.04
CA THR A 281 7.59 -17.19 10.24
C THR A 281 8.85 -16.56 10.86
N GLU A 282 8.88 -16.43 12.19
CA GLU A 282 10.06 -15.99 12.92
C GLU A 282 11.10 -17.10 12.99
N TYR A 283 12.33 -16.75 12.66
CA TYR A 283 13.51 -17.61 12.78
C TYR A 283 14.55 -16.94 13.67
N ASN A 284 15.36 -17.78 14.32
CA ASN A 284 16.49 -17.33 15.13
C ASN A 284 17.71 -18.17 14.78
N TYR A 285 18.79 -17.52 14.36
CA TYR A 285 20.04 -18.21 14.03
C TYR A 285 21.16 -17.81 14.96
N TRP A 286 21.94 -18.80 15.37
CA TRP A 286 23.16 -18.67 16.16
C TRP A 286 24.38 -18.93 15.29
N ILE A 287 25.46 -18.18 15.54
CA ILE A 287 26.73 -18.40 14.89
C ILE A 287 27.57 -19.34 15.78
N GLY A 288 28.10 -20.37 15.15
CA GLY A 288 29.01 -21.30 15.75
C GLY A 288 30.38 -21.29 15.10
N ALA A 289 31.39 -21.71 15.84
CA ALA A 289 32.75 -21.87 15.34
C ALA A 289 33.49 -23.06 16.01
N LYS A 290 34.44 -23.61 15.27
CA LYS A 290 35.41 -24.58 15.77
C LYS A 290 36.77 -24.38 15.10
N THR A 291 37.81 -24.96 15.66
CA THR A 291 39.14 -24.96 15.09
C THR A 291 39.67 -26.40 14.89
N SER A 292 40.56 -26.57 13.94
CA SER A 292 41.25 -27.86 13.75
C SER A 292 42.35 -28.13 14.80
N SER A 293 42.82 -27.08 15.49
CA SER A 293 43.85 -27.17 16.54
C SER A 293 43.64 -26.09 17.57
N THR A 294 43.84 -26.42 18.83
CA THR A 294 43.80 -25.50 19.96
C THR A 294 45.19 -24.90 20.28
N THR A 295 46.23 -25.28 19.54
CA THR A 295 47.56 -24.72 19.69
C THR A 295 47.53 -23.22 19.44
N LEU A 296 48.17 -22.42 20.28
CA LEU A 296 48.18 -20.94 20.22
C LEU A 296 46.83 -20.26 20.46
N ASN A 297 45.89 -20.98 21.11
CA ASN A 297 44.60 -20.42 21.56
C ASN A 297 43.82 -19.64 20.50
N PRO A 298 43.49 -20.25 19.34
CA PRO A 298 42.71 -19.58 18.33
C PRO A 298 41.39 -19.09 18.91
N SER A 299 41.04 -17.85 18.64
CA SER A 299 39.90 -17.20 19.27
C SER A 299 39.19 -16.23 18.33
N ILE A 300 37.91 -16.03 18.58
CA ILE A 300 37.14 -14.91 18.01
C ILE A 300 37.07 -13.82 19.07
N LYS A 301 37.49 -12.65 18.69
CA LYS A 301 37.46 -11.45 19.53
C LYS A 301 36.45 -10.46 18.97
N TYR A 302 35.81 -9.69 19.84
CA TYR A 302 34.93 -8.60 19.46
C TYR A 302 34.83 -7.62 20.62
N GLY A 303 34.37 -6.42 20.27
CA GLY A 303 34.40 -5.34 21.22
C GLY A 303 35.78 -4.75 21.35
N GLY A 304 35.84 -3.52 21.74
CA GLY A 304 37.03 -2.75 21.94
C GLY A 304 37.03 -2.14 23.31
N ASP A 305 38.22 -1.92 23.80
CA ASP A 305 38.41 -0.88 24.80
C ASP A 305 38.37 0.49 24.13
N SER A 306 38.67 1.53 24.88
CA SER A 306 38.77 2.91 24.37
C SER A 306 39.81 3.10 23.25
N THR A 307 40.54 2.04 22.86
CA THR A 307 41.57 2.05 21.81
C THR A 307 41.09 1.43 20.49
N GLY A 308 39.91 0.78 20.47
CA GLY A 308 39.28 0.28 19.24
C GLY A 308 40.00 -0.91 18.58
N GLU A 309 40.57 -1.79 19.34
CA GLU A 309 41.42 -2.85 18.82
C GLU A 309 40.69 -3.98 18.08
N ASN A 310 39.39 -4.21 18.35
CA ASN A 310 38.64 -5.28 17.72
C ASN A 310 37.39 -4.74 17.04
N VAL A 311 37.15 -5.20 15.81
CA VAL A 311 35.89 -4.91 15.13
C VAL A 311 34.72 -5.54 15.88
N PRO A 312 33.54 -4.91 15.88
CA PRO A 312 32.35 -5.53 16.46
C PRO A 312 32.01 -6.83 15.71
N LEU A 313 31.44 -7.79 16.43
CA LEU A 313 30.82 -8.94 15.82
C LEU A 313 29.49 -8.49 15.23
N ILE A 314 29.32 -8.71 13.93
CA ILE A 314 28.10 -8.34 13.19
C ILE A 314 27.46 -9.58 12.61
N ILE A 315 26.15 -9.71 12.80
CA ILE A 315 25.31 -10.68 12.11
C ILE A 315 24.20 -9.89 11.43
N LYS A 316 24.07 -10.05 10.12
CA LYS A 316 23.07 -9.33 9.32
C LYS A 316 22.28 -10.33 8.47
N ILE A 317 20.97 -10.19 8.47
CA ILE A 317 20.08 -10.96 7.60
C ILE A 317 19.53 -10.00 6.53
N THR A 318 19.71 -10.37 5.28
CA THR A 318 19.21 -9.61 4.13
C THR A 318 18.22 -10.47 3.34
N ALA A 319 17.08 -9.90 2.98
CA ALA A 319 16.10 -10.56 2.13
C ALA A 319 16.65 -10.78 0.71
N LEU A 320 16.46 -11.96 0.16
CA LEU A 320 16.80 -12.28 -1.22
C LEU A 320 15.53 -12.41 -2.08
N PRO A 321 15.63 -12.20 -3.41
CA PRO A 321 14.49 -12.36 -4.31
C PRO A 321 14.00 -13.81 -4.37
N ALA A 322 12.75 -14.02 -4.82
CA ALA A 322 12.15 -15.35 -4.95
C ALA A 322 12.89 -16.23 -5.96
N THR A 323 13.42 -15.63 -7.01
CA THR A 323 14.22 -16.33 -8.02
C THR A 323 15.68 -15.93 -7.88
N THR A 324 16.50 -16.80 -7.34
CA THR A 324 17.95 -16.68 -7.36
C THR A 324 18.45 -17.30 -8.68
N LEU A 325 18.36 -16.53 -9.76
CA LEU A 325 18.89 -16.95 -11.06
C LEU A 325 20.41 -17.10 -10.95
N GLY A 326 20.92 -18.28 -11.26
CA GLY A 326 22.35 -18.56 -11.35
C GLY A 326 22.97 -19.20 -10.12
N TYR A 327 22.19 -19.66 -9.15
CA TYR A 327 22.71 -20.53 -8.11
C TYR A 327 22.98 -21.93 -8.69
N ALA A 328 24.16 -22.11 -9.27
CA ALA A 328 24.65 -23.44 -9.56
C ALA A 328 25.12 -24.04 -8.23
N VAL A 329 24.41 -25.04 -7.74
CA VAL A 329 24.92 -25.93 -6.71
C VAL A 329 26.00 -26.76 -7.38
N TYR A 330 27.25 -26.37 -7.20
CA TYR A 330 28.35 -27.25 -7.53
C TYR A 330 28.32 -28.38 -6.47
N GLY A 331 27.80 -29.53 -6.89
CA GLY A 331 27.85 -30.77 -6.12
C GLY A 331 29.29 -31.33 -6.09
#